data_b6d3d6a5286593cb6389b8035e2f06bf
#
_entry.id   b6d3d6a5286593cb6389b8035e2f06bf
#
_cell.length_a   1.000
_cell.length_b   1.000
_cell.length_c   1.000
_cell.angle_alpha   90.00
_cell.angle_beta   90.00
_cell.angle_gamma   90.00
#
_symmetry.space_group_name_H-M   'P 1'
#
loop_
_entity.id
_entity.type
_entity.pdbx_description
1 polymer ?
#
loop_
_entity_poly.entity_id
_entity_poly.type
_entity_poly.pdbx_seq_one_letter_code
_entity_poly.pdbx_strand_id
1 'polypeptide(L)'
;MVASFDDPTLEAFRHASGHSVSTSAAVGETRNLVILSRLGLDRLASPKSQGLQIPVAKYGYALDFPRLVHSAHQRNMAIHYWTINDPAEMQRLIRLGADGLITDRPDIMRETLRRLGYPEIETPER
;
A
#
# COMPACT_ATOMS: atom_id res chain seq x y z
N MET A 1 -8.25 3.34 7.53
CA MET A 1 -7.85 1.92 7.31
C MET A 1 -7.07 1.43 8.53
N VAL A 2 -7.42 0.24 9.04
CA VAL A 2 -6.73 -0.41 10.17
C VAL A 2 -5.76 -1.45 9.64
N ALA A 3 -4.57 -1.54 10.23
CA ALA A 3 -3.52 -2.46 9.85
C ALA A 3 -3.01 -3.26 11.05
N SER A 4 -2.69 -4.52 10.82
CA SER A 4 -1.95 -5.38 11.73
C SER A 4 -1.08 -6.33 10.91
N PHE A 5 0.10 -6.67 11.43
CA PHE A 5 0.93 -7.71 10.83
C PHE A 5 0.44 -9.13 11.19
N ASP A 6 -0.35 -9.24 12.24
CA ASP A 6 -0.85 -10.51 12.78
C ASP A 6 -2.22 -10.84 12.17
N ASP A 7 -2.28 -11.93 11.41
CA ASP A 7 -3.51 -12.36 10.72
C ASP A 7 -4.66 -12.64 11.71
N PRO A 8 -4.47 -13.36 12.85
CA PRO A 8 -5.53 -13.57 13.84
C PRO A 8 -6.10 -12.28 14.44
N THR A 9 -5.23 -11.33 14.77
CA THR A 9 -5.64 -10.03 15.32
C THR A 9 -6.49 -9.25 14.32
N LEU A 10 -6.08 -9.25 13.05
CA LEU A 10 -6.82 -8.56 12.00
C LEU A 10 -8.18 -9.20 11.74
N GLU A 11 -8.25 -10.53 11.77
CA GLU A 11 -9.52 -11.25 11.58
C GLU A 11 -10.48 -11.01 12.77
N ALA A 12 -9.97 -11.01 14.00
CA ALA A 12 -10.75 -10.66 15.18
C ALA A 12 -11.31 -9.23 15.10
N PHE A 13 -10.52 -8.28 14.62
CA PHE A 13 -10.97 -6.92 14.38
C PHE A 13 -12.05 -6.84 13.30
N ARG A 14 -11.89 -7.54 12.19
CA ARG A 14 -12.91 -7.60 11.12
C ARG A 14 -14.25 -8.12 11.63
N HIS A 15 -14.22 -9.18 12.43
CA HIS A 15 -15.42 -9.71 13.08
C HIS A 15 -16.05 -8.70 14.03
N ALA A 16 -15.25 -8.10 14.92
CA ALA A 16 -15.74 -7.13 15.90
C ALA A 16 -16.34 -5.86 15.25
N SER A 17 -15.79 -5.43 14.13
CA SER A 17 -16.28 -4.26 13.37
C SER A 17 -17.41 -4.59 12.39
N GLY A 18 -17.84 -5.84 12.30
CA GLY A 18 -18.84 -6.28 11.31
C GLY A 18 -18.42 -6.02 9.86
N HIS A 19 -17.11 -6.06 9.58
CA HIS A 19 -16.51 -5.76 8.28
C HIS A 19 -16.80 -4.34 7.75
N SER A 20 -17.23 -3.42 8.61
CA SER A 20 -17.58 -2.03 8.22
C SER A 20 -16.36 -1.11 8.08
N VAL A 21 -15.21 -1.53 8.59
CA VAL A 21 -13.98 -0.74 8.59
C VAL A 21 -12.96 -1.35 7.64
N SER A 22 -12.44 -0.53 6.72
CA SER A 22 -11.38 -0.95 5.78
C SER A 22 -10.11 -1.39 6.50
N THR A 23 -9.55 -2.51 6.07
CA THR A 23 -8.32 -3.07 6.64
C THR A 23 -7.21 -3.21 5.59
N SER A 24 -5.97 -3.06 6.03
CA SER A 24 -4.79 -3.46 5.25
C SER A 24 -4.60 -4.97 5.33
N ALA A 25 -3.96 -5.54 4.32
CA ALA A 25 -3.58 -6.95 4.32
C ALA A 25 -2.56 -7.24 5.42
N ALA A 26 -2.78 -8.33 6.15
CA ALA A 26 -1.79 -8.87 7.06
C ALA A 26 -0.70 -9.64 6.29
N VAL A 27 0.24 -10.25 7.02
CA VAL A 27 1.40 -10.91 6.40
C VAL A 27 0.99 -12.06 5.48
N GLY A 28 0.02 -12.86 5.88
CA GLY A 28 -0.45 -14.02 5.10
C GLY A 28 -1.08 -13.61 3.76
N GLU A 29 -2.00 -12.65 3.79
CA GLU A 29 -2.65 -12.13 2.59
C GLU A 29 -1.65 -11.46 1.65
N THR A 30 -0.75 -10.63 2.20
CA THR A 30 0.31 -9.97 1.44
C THR A 30 1.22 -10.97 0.76
N ARG A 31 1.70 -11.98 1.50
CA ARG A 31 2.57 -13.03 0.96
C ARG A 31 1.91 -13.78 -0.19
N ASN A 32 0.67 -14.18 -0.03
CA ASN A 32 -0.07 -14.88 -1.08
C ASN A 32 -0.19 -14.03 -2.35
N LEU A 33 -0.58 -12.76 -2.20
CA LEU A 33 -0.71 -11.87 -3.36
C LEU A 33 0.64 -11.65 -4.05
N VAL A 34 1.72 -11.46 -3.29
CA VAL A 34 3.08 -11.28 -3.84
C VAL A 34 3.53 -12.51 -4.62
N ILE A 35 3.39 -13.72 -4.04
CA ILE A 35 3.80 -14.96 -4.69
C ILE A 35 3.00 -15.19 -5.97
N LEU A 36 1.68 -15.10 -5.89
CA LEU A 36 0.81 -15.31 -7.04
C LEU A 36 1.04 -14.26 -8.14
N SER A 37 1.28 -13.01 -7.77
CA SER A 37 1.63 -11.97 -8.74
C SER A 37 2.96 -12.24 -9.44
N ARG A 38 3.97 -12.75 -8.74
CA ARG A 38 5.25 -13.13 -9.34
C ARG A 38 5.13 -14.29 -10.32
N LEU A 39 4.27 -15.25 -10.00
CA LEU A 39 4.02 -16.43 -10.84
C LEU A 39 3.04 -16.16 -12.00
N GLY A 40 2.45 -14.98 -12.07
CA GLY A 40 1.43 -14.69 -13.06
C GLY A 40 0.06 -15.32 -12.76
N LEU A 41 -0.12 -15.78 -11.53
CA LEU A 41 -1.32 -16.46 -11.04
C LEU A 41 -2.16 -15.57 -10.11
N ASP A 42 -1.97 -14.27 -10.19
CA ASP A 42 -2.61 -13.28 -9.32
C ASP A 42 -4.15 -13.38 -9.32
N ARG A 43 -4.75 -13.88 -10.41
CA ARG A 43 -6.20 -14.14 -10.48
C ARG A 43 -6.72 -15.12 -9.42
N LEU A 44 -5.85 -15.96 -8.88
CA LEU A 44 -6.18 -16.92 -7.82
C LEU A 44 -6.13 -16.29 -6.42
N ALA A 45 -5.58 -15.08 -6.29
CA ALA A 45 -5.57 -14.38 -5.01
C ALA A 45 -6.95 -13.80 -4.69
N SER A 46 -7.42 -14.06 -3.48
CA SER A 46 -8.70 -13.53 -2.95
C SER A 46 -8.48 -12.84 -1.61
N PRO A 47 -7.79 -11.69 -1.57
CA PRO A 47 -7.60 -10.95 -0.34
C PRO A 47 -8.93 -10.39 0.16
N LYS A 48 -9.11 -10.37 1.49
CA LYS A 48 -10.28 -9.77 2.15
C LYS A 48 -10.07 -8.29 2.48
N SER A 49 -8.86 -7.79 2.30
CA SER A 49 -8.44 -6.42 2.65
C SER A 49 -8.65 -5.46 1.49
N GLN A 50 -8.77 -4.18 1.84
CA GLN A 50 -8.94 -3.07 0.91
C GLN A 50 -7.61 -2.35 0.59
N GLY A 51 -6.51 -2.77 1.19
CA GLY A 51 -5.21 -2.18 0.90
C GLY A 51 -4.03 -3.04 1.31
N LEU A 52 -2.88 -2.68 0.76
CA LEU A 52 -1.56 -3.19 1.11
C LEU A 52 -0.76 -2.05 1.72
N GLN A 53 -0.17 -2.27 2.89
CA GLN A 53 0.81 -1.35 3.48
C GLN A 53 2.12 -2.13 3.66
N ILE A 54 3.04 -1.97 2.72
CA ILE A 54 4.22 -2.82 2.59
C ILE A 54 5.51 -2.01 2.44
N PRO A 55 6.66 -2.55 2.87
CA PRO A 55 7.95 -1.95 2.55
C PRO A 55 8.28 -2.15 1.07
N VAL A 56 9.22 -1.37 0.55
CA VAL A 56 9.73 -1.52 -0.83
C VAL A 56 10.40 -2.88 -1.05
N ALA A 57 11.05 -3.41 -0.01
CA ALA A 57 11.67 -4.73 -0.03
C ALA A 57 11.57 -5.40 1.34
N LYS A 58 11.52 -6.73 1.34
CA LYS A 58 11.55 -7.54 2.55
C LYS A 58 12.30 -8.84 2.29
N TYR A 59 13.19 -9.22 3.22
CA TYR A 59 14.01 -10.44 3.11
C TYR A 59 14.76 -10.58 1.77
N GLY A 60 15.26 -9.46 1.20
CA GLY A 60 15.95 -9.45 -0.09
C GLY A 60 15.05 -9.51 -1.32
N TYR A 61 13.75 -9.56 -1.15
CA TYR A 61 12.79 -9.53 -2.27
C TYR A 61 12.18 -8.13 -2.43
N ALA A 62 12.26 -7.59 -3.65
CA ALA A 62 11.58 -6.35 -3.99
C ALA A 62 10.06 -6.56 -4.00
N LEU A 63 9.32 -5.63 -3.39
CA LEU A 63 7.86 -5.63 -3.36
C LEU A 63 7.25 -4.50 -4.19
N ASP A 64 8.10 -3.72 -4.86
CA ASP A 64 7.78 -2.57 -5.68
C ASP A 64 7.83 -2.89 -7.19
N PHE A 65 7.18 -3.95 -7.60
CA PHE A 65 7.14 -4.37 -9.00
C PHE A 65 5.76 -4.12 -9.64
N PRO A 66 5.72 -3.74 -10.95
CA PRO A 66 4.51 -3.29 -11.63
C PRO A 66 3.34 -4.27 -11.54
N ARG A 67 3.62 -5.57 -11.62
CA ARG A 67 2.56 -6.58 -11.58
C ARG A 67 1.86 -6.66 -10.22
N LEU A 68 2.57 -6.43 -9.11
CA LEU A 68 1.95 -6.39 -7.79
C LEU A 68 1.00 -5.20 -7.67
N VAL A 69 1.44 -4.02 -8.10
CA VAL A 69 0.60 -2.81 -8.14
C VAL A 69 -0.64 -3.05 -8.98
N HIS A 70 -0.48 -3.57 -10.19
CA HIS A 70 -1.58 -3.92 -11.07
C HIS A 70 -2.54 -4.94 -10.44
N SER A 71 -2.02 -5.99 -9.82
CA SER A 71 -2.82 -7.02 -9.14
C SER A 71 -3.63 -6.46 -7.96
N ALA A 72 -3.05 -5.53 -7.20
CA ALA A 72 -3.76 -4.82 -6.13
C ALA A 72 -4.91 -3.98 -6.71
N HIS A 73 -4.64 -3.17 -7.72
CA HIS A 73 -5.64 -2.30 -8.34
C HIS A 73 -6.79 -3.10 -8.99
N GLN A 74 -6.52 -4.22 -9.63
CA GLN A 74 -7.58 -5.09 -10.18
C GLN A 74 -8.54 -5.62 -9.11
N ARG A 75 -8.15 -5.57 -7.83
CA ARG A 75 -8.95 -6.00 -6.68
C ARG A 75 -9.49 -4.83 -5.87
N ASN A 76 -9.43 -3.62 -6.41
CA ASN A 76 -9.79 -2.39 -5.72
C ASN A 76 -9.04 -2.22 -4.39
N MET A 77 -7.80 -2.68 -4.33
CA MET A 77 -6.92 -2.52 -3.18
C MET A 77 -5.97 -1.35 -3.40
N ALA A 78 -5.93 -0.42 -2.46
CA ALA A 78 -4.89 0.61 -2.44
C ALA A 78 -3.54 0.02 -2.03
N ILE A 79 -2.44 0.49 -2.63
CA ILE A 79 -1.10 0.09 -2.26
C ILE A 79 -0.31 1.28 -1.71
N HIS A 80 0.15 1.14 -0.46
CA HIS A 80 0.95 2.14 0.25
C HIS A 80 2.32 1.56 0.58
N TYR A 81 3.36 2.35 0.31
CA TYR A 81 4.74 1.99 0.68
C TYR A 81 5.24 2.78 1.88
N TRP A 82 6.00 2.14 2.77
CA TRP A 82 6.58 2.73 3.98
C TRP A 82 8.02 2.22 4.19
N THR A 83 8.91 2.89 4.88
CA THR A 83 8.86 4.34 5.15
C THR A 83 9.75 5.01 4.12
N ILE A 84 9.22 5.96 3.35
CA ILE A 84 9.90 6.54 2.18
C ILE A 84 10.27 8.00 2.49
N ASN A 85 11.56 8.28 2.60
CA ASN A 85 12.06 9.62 2.95
C ASN A 85 12.89 10.28 1.84
N ASP A 86 13.34 9.51 0.84
CA ASP A 86 14.09 10.01 -0.30
C ASP A 86 13.16 10.54 -1.41
N PRO A 87 13.37 11.78 -1.91
CA PRO A 87 12.50 12.37 -2.93
C PRO A 87 12.55 11.64 -4.28
N ALA A 88 13.68 11.05 -4.67
CA ALA A 88 13.78 10.31 -5.91
C ALA A 88 12.97 9.01 -5.82
N GLU A 89 13.02 8.34 -4.67
CA GLU A 89 12.25 7.14 -4.40
C GLU A 89 10.74 7.45 -4.31
N MET A 90 10.35 8.57 -3.71
CA MET A 90 8.96 9.05 -3.73
C MET A 90 8.45 9.18 -5.16
N GLN A 91 9.20 9.88 -6.02
CA GLN A 91 8.81 10.06 -7.43
C GLN A 91 8.70 8.73 -8.17
N ARG A 92 9.64 7.82 -7.94
CA ARG A 92 9.66 6.50 -8.57
C ARG A 92 8.41 5.68 -8.20
N LEU A 93 8.06 5.64 -6.92
CA LEU A 93 6.90 4.87 -6.43
C LEU A 93 5.57 5.49 -6.87
N ILE A 94 5.47 6.82 -6.92
CA ILE A 94 4.29 7.51 -7.47
C ILE A 94 4.09 7.14 -8.94
N ARG A 95 5.17 7.15 -9.74
CA ARG A 95 5.11 6.75 -11.16
C ARG A 95 4.84 5.26 -11.35
N LEU A 96 5.22 4.42 -10.40
CA LEU A 96 4.91 2.99 -10.38
C LEU A 96 3.40 2.75 -10.18
N GLY A 97 2.68 3.73 -9.60
CA GLY A 97 1.25 3.65 -9.32
C GLY A 97 0.91 3.43 -7.85
N ALA A 98 1.82 3.74 -6.94
CA ALA A 98 1.50 3.72 -5.51
C ALA A 98 0.37 4.73 -5.19
N ASP A 99 -0.62 4.29 -4.43
CA ASP A 99 -1.75 5.12 -4.01
C ASP A 99 -1.40 5.98 -2.78
N GLY A 100 -0.38 5.60 -2.03
CA GLY A 100 0.09 6.36 -0.89
C GLY A 100 1.53 6.02 -0.51
N LEU A 101 2.18 7.00 0.12
CA LEU A 101 3.49 6.85 0.71
C LEU A 101 3.45 7.29 2.17
N ILE A 102 3.99 6.47 3.05
CA ILE A 102 4.15 6.78 4.47
C ILE A 102 5.59 7.27 4.66
N THR A 103 5.74 8.47 5.20
CA THR A 103 7.03 9.15 5.31
C THR A 103 7.17 9.88 6.64
N ASP A 104 8.40 10.00 7.13
CA ASP A 104 8.77 10.87 8.24
C ASP A 104 9.07 12.31 7.78
N ARG A 105 9.07 12.55 6.45
CA ARG A 105 9.41 13.82 5.83
C ARG A 105 8.24 14.36 4.98
N PRO A 106 7.15 14.78 5.61
CA PRO A 106 5.98 15.32 4.91
C PRO A 106 6.30 16.61 4.15
N ASP A 107 7.29 17.37 4.59
CA ASP A 107 7.83 18.54 3.92
C ASP A 107 8.38 18.18 2.52
N ILE A 108 9.23 17.17 2.44
CA ILE A 108 9.80 16.66 1.18
C ILE A 108 8.71 16.06 0.30
N MET A 109 7.77 15.36 0.89
CA MET A 109 6.66 14.76 0.14
C MET A 109 5.78 15.82 -0.54
N ARG A 110 5.42 16.88 0.17
CA ARG A 110 4.66 18.01 -0.40
C ARG A 110 5.39 18.65 -1.58
N GLU A 111 6.68 18.95 -1.41
CA GLU A 111 7.50 19.52 -2.49
C GLU A 111 7.59 18.57 -3.70
N THR A 112 7.74 17.28 -3.46
CA THR A 112 7.77 16.25 -4.51
C THR A 112 6.46 16.20 -5.29
N LEU A 113 5.32 16.19 -4.61
CA LEU A 113 4.00 16.20 -5.23
C LEU A 113 3.77 17.47 -6.05
N ARG A 114 4.15 18.65 -5.53
CA ARG A 114 4.06 19.92 -6.25
C ARG A 114 4.86 19.89 -7.55
N ARG A 115 6.10 19.38 -7.52
CA ARG A 115 6.94 19.23 -8.72
C ARG A 115 6.37 18.26 -9.75
N LEU A 116 5.61 17.27 -9.30
CA LEU A 116 4.92 16.33 -10.17
C LEU A 116 3.57 16.86 -10.70
N GLY A 117 3.17 18.07 -10.30
CA GLY A 117 1.94 18.71 -10.77
C GLY A 117 0.66 18.28 -10.03
N TYR A 118 0.80 17.66 -8.87
CA TYR A 118 -0.37 17.38 -8.01
C TYR A 118 -0.84 18.67 -7.34
N PRO A 119 -2.16 18.91 -7.26
CA PRO A 119 -2.71 20.08 -6.58
C PRO A 119 -2.38 20.06 -5.10
N GLU A 120 -2.07 21.23 -4.55
CA GLU A 120 -1.96 21.35 -3.10
C GLU A 120 -3.36 21.18 -2.47
N ILE A 121 -3.43 20.32 -1.46
CA ILE A 121 -4.63 20.24 -0.64
C ILE A 121 -4.61 21.45 0.27
N GLU A 122 -5.48 22.42 0.00
CA GLU A 122 -5.72 23.52 0.93
C GLU A 122 -6.21 22.93 2.25
N THR A 123 -5.42 23.07 3.30
CA THR A 123 -5.89 22.78 4.65
C THR A 123 -6.94 23.83 4.99
N PRO A 124 -8.20 23.45 5.29
CA PRO A 124 -9.18 24.44 5.73
C PRO A 124 -8.62 25.17 6.94
N GLU A 125 -8.55 26.48 6.84
CA GLU A 125 -8.19 27.33 7.99
C GLU A 125 -9.18 27.00 9.13
N ARG A 126 -8.60 26.71 10.31
CA ARG A 126 -9.38 26.41 11.50
C ARG A 126 -9.90 27.70 12.11
#